data_4644f89589414f137bd273d0e21ac111
#
_entry.id   4644f89589414f137bd273d0e21ac111
#
_cell.length_a   1.000
_cell.length_b   1.000
_cell.length_c   1.000
_cell.angle_alpha   90.00
_cell.angle_beta   90.00
_cell.angle_gamma   90.00
#
_symmetry.space_group_name_H-M   'P 1'
#
loop_
_entity.id
_entity.type
_entity.pdbx_description
1 polymer ?
#
loop_
_entity_poly.entity_id
_entity_poly.type
_entity_poly.pdbx_seq_one_letter_code
_entity_poly.pdbx_strand_id
1 'polypeptide(L)'
;GGPVAPAGVEHDLWTTLAKTPAHYGLHATLKAPFELRSTSEGMLAALREACRKVAERHASWLTAPLRLQRLSVHSDERLASFLALVPRQGDAASESAMAALERDCVTELDRFRAPLDQRDVDRREPLSRDERRNLLRWGYHHVLDLFRFHITLTGPLPPERAAQVEAALNQYLEPVIDKPLAMDSVCLFCQTDRALPFRLTTRFALARTGNA
;
A
#
# COMPACT_ATOMS: atom_id res chain seq x y z
N GLY A 1 -15.91 -12.65 11.96
CA GLY A 1 -16.63 -11.43 12.29
C GLY A 1 -16.25 -10.33 11.32
N GLY A 2 -17.17 -9.43 11.00
CA GLY A 2 -16.88 -8.25 10.18
C GLY A 2 -15.98 -7.25 10.92
N PRO A 3 -15.54 -6.17 10.23
CA PRO A 3 -14.71 -5.14 10.84
C PRO A 3 -15.50 -4.42 11.96
N VAL A 4 -14.87 -4.27 13.13
CA VAL A 4 -15.46 -3.55 14.28
C VAL A 4 -15.49 -2.06 13.96
N ALA A 5 -16.67 -1.44 14.06
CA ALA A 5 -16.82 -0.02 13.81
C ALA A 5 -16.21 0.81 14.97
N PRO A 6 -15.48 1.91 14.66
CA PRO A 6 -15.08 2.87 15.66
C PRO A 6 -16.29 3.50 16.36
N ALA A 7 -16.13 3.87 17.63
CA ALA A 7 -17.20 4.54 18.36
C ALA A 7 -17.65 5.82 17.63
N GLY A 8 -18.96 6.02 17.52
CA GLY A 8 -19.52 7.19 16.81
C GLY A 8 -19.67 7.01 15.28
N VAL A 9 -19.31 5.85 14.73
CA VAL A 9 -19.56 5.51 13.32
C VAL A 9 -20.58 4.39 13.25
N GLU A 10 -21.63 4.59 12.46
CA GLU A 10 -22.68 3.57 12.22
C GLU A 10 -22.07 2.32 11.59
N HIS A 11 -22.53 1.13 12.04
CA HIS A 11 -21.98 -0.16 11.61
C HIS A 11 -22.05 -0.35 10.08
N ASP A 12 -23.18 0.00 9.46
CA ASP A 12 -23.37 -0.19 8.01
C ASP A 12 -22.48 0.75 7.20
N LEU A 13 -22.35 2.00 7.66
CA LEU A 13 -21.40 2.95 7.06
C LEU A 13 -19.97 2.40 7.15
N TRP A 14 -19.56 1.94 8.35
CA TRP A 14 -18.22 1.39 8.54
C TRP A 14 -17.96 0.15 7.67
N THR A 15 -18.93 -0.76 7.62
CA THR A 15 -18.83 -1.96 6.76
C THR A 15 -18.63 -1.59 5.30
N THR A 16 -19.33 -0.57 4.82
CA THR A 16 -19.18 -0.06 3.46
C THR A 16 -17.78 0.57 3.24
N LEU A 17 -17.33 1.42 4.16
CA LEU A 17 -16.03 2.09 4.08
C LEU A 17 -14.85 1.12 4.20
N ALA A 18 -14.95 0.12 5.06
CA ALA A 18 -13.91 -0.87 5.28
C ALA A 18 -13.86 -1.97 4.21
N LYS A 19 -14.86 -2.10 3.35
CA LYS A 19 -14.99 -3.20 2.37
C LYS A 19 -13.78 -3.28 1.43
N THR A 20 -13.39 -2.18 0.84
CA THR A 20 -12.25 -2.15 -0.10
C THR A 20 -10.91 -2.42 0.60
N PRO A 21 -10.54 -1.73 1.69
CA PRO A 21 -9.31 -2.05 2.43
C PRO A 21 -9.29 -3.48 2.96
N ALA A 22 -10.42 -4.01 3.45
CA ALA A 22 -10.50 -5.38 3.98
C ALA A 22 -10.19 -6.45 2.93
N HIS A 23 -10.42 -6.16 1.64
CA HIS A 23 -10.09 -7.06 0.54
C HIS A 23 -8.57 -7.33 0.44
N TYR A 24 -7.76 -6.38 0.85
CA TYR A 24 -6.29 -6.47 0.86
C TYR A 24 -5.73 -6.81 2.25
N GLY A 25 -6.49 -6.62 3.32
CA GLY A 25 -5.99 -6.59 4.69
C GLY A 25 -5.21 -5.32 5.01
N LEU A 26 -4.79 -5.16 6.27
CA LEU A 26 -4.02 -4.00 6.70
C LEU A 26 -2.58 -4.10 6.19
N HIS A 27 -2.21 -3.23 5.25
CA HIS A 27 -0.90 -3.25 4.59
C HIS A 27 -0.52 -1.88 4.02
N ALA A 28 0.76 -1.70 3.71
CA ALA A 28 1.25 -0.67 2.80
C ALA A 28 1.80 -1.34 1.53
N THR A 29 1.45 -0.79 0.37
CA THR A 29 1.84 -1.35 -0.92
C THR A 29 3.20 -0.80 -1.35
N LEU A 30 4.19 -1.68 -1.56
CA LEU A 30 5.46 -1.33 -2.18
C LEU A 30 5.41 -1.52 -3.71
N LYS A 31 4.81 -2.60 -4.17
CA LYS A 31 4.53 -2.85 -5.59
C LYS A 31 3.06 -3.22 -5.75
N ALA A 32 2.36 -2.48 -6.59
CA ALA A 32 0.94 -2.72 -6.86
C ALA A 32 0.71 -4.15 -7.38
N PRO A 33 -0.47 -4.74 -7.12
CA PRO A 33 -0.82 -6.06 -7.64
C PRO A 33 -0.65 -6.14 -9.15
N PHE A 34 -0.11 -7.26 -9.62
CA PHE A 34 0.10 -7.55 -11.04
C PHE A 34 -0.20 -9.01 -11.35
N GLU A 35 -0.56 -9.28 -12.58
CA GLU A 35 -0.67 -10.65 -13.07
C GLU A 35 0.72 -11.19 -13.42
N LEU A 36 0.97 -12.45 -13.06
CA LEU A 36 2.23 -13.11 -13.41
C LEU A 36 2.27 -13.47 -14.89
N ARG A 37 3.45 -13.37 -15.50
CA ARG A 37 3.69 -13.86 -16.87
C ARG A 37 3.44 -15.36 -17.01
N SER A 38 3.62 -16.09 -15.92
CA SER A 38 3.38 -17.53 -15.83
C SER A 38 3.09 -17.89 -14.38
N THR A 39 2.21 -18.85 -14.19
CA THR A 39 1.87 -19.44 -12.88
C THR A 39 2.63 -20.74 -12.61
N SER A 40 3.69 -21.06 -13.39
CA SER A 40 4.52 -22.24 -13.16
C SER A 40 5.22 -22.18 -11.79
N GLU A 41 5.45 -23.33 -11.19
CA GLU A 41 6.15 -23.43 -9.90
C GLU A 41 7.53 -22.76 -9.95
N GLY A 42 8.26 -22.92 -11.05
CA GLY A 42 9.56 -22.27 -11.25
C GLY A 42 9.47 -20.74 -11.24
N MET A 43 8.42 -20.15 -11.84
CA MET A 43 8.19 -18.72 -11.82
C MET A 43 7.85 -18.23 -10.40
N LEU A 44 7.00 -18.95 -9.67
CA LEU A 44 6.65 -18.63 -8.30
C LEU A 44 7.84 -18.74 -7.35
N ALA A 45 8.67 -19.78 -7.52
CA ALA A 45 9.90 -19.93 -6.75
C ALA A 45 10.90 -18.78 -7.04
N ALA A 46 11.07 -18.41 -8.32
CA ALA A 46 11.93 -17.30 -8.71
C ALA A 46 11.43 -15.95 -8.17
N LEU A 47 10.11 -15.70 -8.13
CA LEU A 47 9.53 -14.51 -7.53
C LEU A 47 9.80 -14.46 -6.02
N ARG A 48 9.58 -15.57 -5.30
CA ARG A 48 9.87 -15.63 -3.84
C ARG A 48 11.33 -15.36 -3.57
N GLU A 49 12.22 -15.94 -4.35
CA GLU A 49 13.67 -15.73 -4.22
C GLU A 49 14.06 -14.28 -4.51
N ALA A 50 13.45 -13.65 -5.51
CA ALA A 50 13.66 -12.23 -5.79
C ALA A 50 13.18 -11.35 -4.62
N CYS A 51 11.99 -11.61 -4.06
CA CYS A 51 11.49 -10.89 -2.88
C CYS A 51 12.43 -11.06 -1.67
N ARG A 52 12.96 -12.28 -1.44
CA ARG A 52 13.92 -12.55 -0.37
C ARG A 52 15.19 -11.71 -0.57
N LYS A 53 15.76 -11.70 -1.78
CA LYS A 53 16.96 -10.93 -2.10
C LYS A 53 16.76 -9.42 -1.94
N VAL A 54 15.60 -8.90 -2.33
CA VAL A 54 15.26 -7.49 -2.08
C VAL A 54 15.25 -7.24 -0.58
N ALA A 55 14.53 -8.04 0.20
CA ALA A 55 14.42 -7.85 1.65
C ALA A 55 15.79 -7.89 2.36
N GLU A 56 16.65 -8.83 2.01
CA GLU A 56 17.99 -9.00 2.63
C GLU A 56 18.97 -7.85 2.39
N ARG A 57 18.75 -7.03 1.36
CA ARG A 57 19.60 -5.85 1.08
C ARG A 57 19.22 -4.62 1.87
N HIS A 58 18.04 -4.59 2.48
CA HIS A 58 17.54 -3.46 3.24
C HIS A 58 17.58 -3.75 4.73
N ALA A 59 18.25 -2.89 5.49
CA ALA A 59 18.23 -2.98 6.94
C ALA A 59 16.83 -2.63 7.47
N SER A 60 16.42 -3.23 8.58
CA SER A 60 15.20 -2.83 9.29
C SER A 60 15.35 -1.44 9.91
N TRP A 61 14.27 -0.67 9.97
CA TRP A 61 14.27 0.67 10.57
C TRP A 61 12.92 1.00 11.21
N LEU A 62 12.86 2.11 11.92
CA LEU A 62 11.61 2.71 12.39
C LEU A 62 11.21 3.86 11.47
N THR A 63 9.94 3.94 11.12
CA THR A 63 9.42 5.12 10.42
C THR A 63 9.38 6.33 11.36
N ALA A 64 9.20 7.53 10.81
CA ALA A 64 8.67 8.63 11.62
C ALA A 64 7.31 8.22 12.23
N PRO A 65 6.90 8.84 13.37
CA PRO A 65 5.61 8.55 13.97
C PRO A 65 4.45 8.63 12.99
N LEU A 66 3.51 7.70 13.08
CA LEU A 66 2.34 7.66 12.19
C LEU A 66 1.33 8.75 12.55
N ARG A 67 0.61 9.23 11.55
CA ARG A 67 -0.58 10.09 11.70
C ARG A 67 -1.70 9.62 10.79
N LEU A 68 -2.93 9.90 11.19
CA LEU A 68 -4.07 9.78 10.30
C LEU A 68 -4.07 10.94 9.31
N GLN A 69 -4.29 10.65 8.04
CA GLN A 69 -4.36 11.65 6.99
C GLN A 69 -5.46 11.31 6.00
N ARG A 70 -6.17 12.36 5.54
CA ARG A 70 -7.06 12.28 4.39
C ARG A 70 -6.23 12.43 3.13
N LEU A 71 -6.36 11.45 2.24
CA LEU A 71 -5.69 11.42 0.93
C LEU A 71 -6.74 11.49 -0.18
N SER A 72 -6.43 12.21 -1.25
CA SER A 72 -7.27 12.29 -2.44
C SER A 72 -6.97 11.12 -3.37
N VAL A 73 -8.01 10.56 -3.99
CA VAL A 73 -7.86 9.50 -5.01
C VAL A 73 -7.34 10.08 -6.32
N HIS A 74 -7.67 11.34 -6.59
CA HIS A 74 -7.28 12.09 -7.80
C HIS A 74 -6.66 13.43 -7.41
N SER A 75 -6.03 14.11 -8.37
CA SER A 75 -5.50 15.46 -8.21
C SER A 75 -6.58 16.51 -7.88
N ASP A 76 -7.85 16.22 -8.14
CA ASP A 76 -8.98 17.05 -7.73
C ASP A 76 -9.48 16.61 -6.35
N GLU A 77 -9.19 17.41 -5.33
CA GLU A 77 -9.60 17.19 -3.94
C GLU A 77 -11.12 17.21 -3.71
N ARG A 78 -11.90 17.66 -4.70
CA ARG A 78 -13.39 17.66 -4.66
C ARG A 78 -13.97 16.28 -4.93
N LEU A 79 -13.18 15.40 -5.53
CA LEU A 79 -13.55 14.01 -5.79
C LEU A 79 -13.32 13.15 -4.55
N ALA A 80 -13.39 11.85 -4.66
CA ALA A 80 -13.32 10.96 -3.52
C ALA A 80 -11.99 11.08 -2.74
N SER A 81 -12.09 11.22 -1.42
CA SER A 81 -10.96 11.11 -0.48
C SER A 81 -11.10 9.84 0.35
N PHE A 82 -10.01 9.37 0.94
CA PHE A 82 -9.99 8.24 1.87
C PHE A 82 -9.05 8.52 3.04
N LEU A 83 -9.19 7.79 4.13
CA LEU A 83 -8.33 7.90 5.29
C LEU A 83 -7.25 6.81 5.28
N ALA A 84 -6.04 7.21 5.60
CA ALA A 84 -4.89 6.33 5.70
C ALA A 84 -3.97 6.75 6.86
N LEU A 85 -3.20 5.79 7.39
CA LEU A 85 -2.05 6.08 8.23
C LEU A 85 -0.84 6.37 7.33
N VAL A 86 -0.15 7.46 7.63
CA VAL A 86 1.08 7.87 6.96
C VAL A 86 2.13 8.27 7.98
N PRO A 87 3.44 8.09 7.73
CA PRO A 87 4.49 8.66 8.56
C PRO A 87 4.45 10.19 8.52
N ARG A 88 4.81 10.83 9.63
CA ARG A 88 5.06 12.27 9.63
C ARG A 88 6.26 12.56 8.73
N GLN A 89 6.23 13.70 8.06
CA GLN A 89 7.33 14.16 7.21
C GLN A 89 8.49 14.70 8.05
N GLY A 90 9.68 14.73 7.45
CA GLY A 90 10.86 15.37 8.03
C GLY A 90 11.90 14.39 8.59
N ASP A 91 11.67 13.08 8.51
CA ASP A 91 12.68 12.05 8.77
C ASP A 91 13.31 11.58 7.43
N ALA A 92 14.30 12.34 6.96
CA ALA A 92 14.94 12.10 5.67
C ALA A 92 15.59 10.69 5.58
N ALA A 93 16.06 10.13 6.69
CA ALA A 93 16.63 8.78 6.71
C ALA A 93 15.59 7.72 6.47
N SER A 94 14.46 7.79 7.19
CA SER A 94 13.33 6.88 7.02
C SER A 94 12.68 7.03 5.63
N GLU A 95 12.51 8.26 5.14
CA GLU A 95 11.97 8.53 3.81
C GLU A 95 12.86 7.96 2.71
N SER A 96 14.19 8.10 2.83
CA SER A 96 15.16 7.54 1.89
C SER A 96 15.16 6.01 1.92
N ALA A 97 15.13 5.39 3.10
CA ALA A 97 15.08 3.93 3.24
C ALA A 97 13.80 3.36 2.60
N MET A 98 12.66 4.02 2.83
CA MET A 98 11.39 3.64 2.25
C MET A 98 11.38 3.75 0.73
N ALA A 99 11.88 4.85 0.18
CA ALA A 99 11.98 5.06 -1.26
C ALA A 99 12.94 4.06 -1.93
N ALA A 100 14.04 3.71 -1.26
CA ALA A 100 14.98 2.70 -1.77
C ALA A 100 14.33 1.30 -1.80
N LEU A 101 13.63 0.90 -0.74
CA LEU A 101 12.94 -0.39 -0.69
C LEU A 101 11.82 -0.48 -1.74
N GLU A 102 11.01 0.57 -1.88
CA GLU A 102 9.96 0.63 -2.89
C GLU A 102 10.56 0.53 -4.30
N ARG A 103 11.59 1.29 -4.61
CA ARG A 103 12.28 1.28 -5.90
C ARG A 103 12.76 -0.12 -6.27
N ASP A 104 13.42 -0.82 -5.34
CA ASP A 104 13.90 -2.18 -5.56
C ASP A 104 12.74 -3.15 -5.78
N CYS A 105 11.67 -3.05 -5.01
CA CYS A 105 10.46 -3.84 -5.22
C CYS A 105 9.84 -3.59 -6.61
N VAL A 106 9.75 -2.32 -7.02
CA VAL A 106 9.16 -1.97 -8.32
C VAL A 106 10.04 -2.47 -9.46
N THR A 107 11.33 -2.17 -9.44
CA THR A 107 12.22 -2.41 -10.59
C THR A 107 12.60 -3.87 -10.75
N GLU A 108 12.96 -4.56 -9.67
CA GLU A 108 13.44 -5.93 -9.74
C GLU A 108 12.33 -6.97 -9.92
N LEU A 109 11.14 -6.68 -9.35
CA LEU A 109 10.02 -7.61 -9.48
C LEU A 109 9.21 -7.37 -10.77
N ASP A 110 9.50 -6.33 -11.57
CA ASP A 110 8.78 -6.06 -12.80
C ASP A 110 8.93 -7.14 -13.87
N ARG A 111 10.04 -7.85 -13.86
CA ARG A 111 10.29 -8.97 -14.77
C ARG A 111 9.29 -10.12 -14.65
N PHE A 112 8.59 -10.21 -13.51
CA PHE A 112 7.57 -11.24 -13.26
C PHE A 112 6.17 -10.83 -13.73
N ARG A 113 5.97 -9.54 -13.98
CA ARG A 113 4.68 -8.97 -14.36
C ARG A 113 4.34 -9.29 -15.82
N ALA A 114 3.11 -9.75 -16.06
CA ALA A 114 2.55 -9.83 -17.41
C ALA A 114 2.42 -8.43 -18.04
N PRO A 115 2.47 -8.28 -19.35
CA PRO A 115 2.16 -7.02 -20.01
C PRO A 115 0.79 -6.49 -19.60
N LEU A 116 0.65 -5.17 -19.54
CA LEU A 116 -0.65 -4.54 -19.30
C LEU A 116 -1.57 -4.77 -20.51
N ASP A 117 -2.85 -5.04 -20.23
CA ASP A 117 -3.90 -4.92 -21.23
C ASP A 117 -4.22 -3.44 -21.47
N GLN A 118 -4.58 -3.07 -22.70
CA GLN A 118 -5.00 -1.71 -23.05
C GLN A 118 -6.19 -1.25 -22.17
N ARG A 119 -7.11 -2.14 -21.86
CA ARG A 119 -8.24 -1.87 -20.94
C ARG A 119 -7.80 -1.46 -19.54
N ASP A 120 -6.66 -1.99 -19.06
CA ASP A 120 -6.10 -1.62 -17.76
C ASP A 120 -5.52 -0.21 -17.78
N VAL A 121 -5.02 0.25 -18.92
CA VAL A 121 -4.56 1.63 -19.13
C VAL A 121 -5.76 2.56 -19.17
N ASP A 122 -6.75 2.26 -20.02
CA ASP A 122 -7.92 3.13 -20.26
C ASP A 122 -8.73 3.36 -18.98
N ARG A 123 -8.84 2.37 -18.12
CA ARG A 123 -9.57 2.49 -16.83
C ARG A 123 -8.91 3.46 -15.84
N ARG A 124 -7.65 3.81 -16.03
CA ARG A 124 -6.90 4.70 -15.13
C ARG A 124 -6.81 6.13 -15.62
N GLU A 125 -7.23 6.39 -16.84
CA GLU A 125 -7.30 7.77 -17.37
C GLU A 125 -8.42 8.59 -16.68
N PRO A 126 -8.26 9.91 -16.50
CA PRO A 126 -7.14 10.72 -16.96
C PRO A 126 -5.92 10.66 -16.04
N LEU A 127 -4.71 10.64 -16.60
CA LEU A 127 -3.43 10.62 -15.92
C LEU A 127 -2.54 11.78 -16.38
N SER A 128 -1.72 12.32 -15.49
CA SER A 128 -0.63 13.22 -15.85
C SER A 128 0.40 12.50 -16.71
N ARG A 129 1.31 13.26 -17.34
CA ARG A 129 2.40 12.71 -18.17
C ARG A 129 3.27 11.72 -17.39
N ASP A 130 3.61 12.06 -16.15
CA ASP A 130 4.48 11.24 -15.32
C ASP A 130 3.77 9.99 -14.80
N GLU A 131 2.52 10.11 -14.39
CA GLU A 131 1.68 8.96 -14.02
C GLU A 131 1.50 7.99 -15.19
N ARG A 132 1.21 8.50 -16.40
CA ARG A 132 1.08 7.67 -17.60
C ARG A 132 2.40 6.96 -17.94
N ARG A 133 3.54 7.65 -17.86
CA ARG A 133 4.87 7.06 -18.04
C ARG A 133 5.09 5.92 -17.06
N ASN A 134 4.82 6.14 -15.78
CA ASN A 134 4.99 5.13 -14.74
C ASN A 134 4.05 3.93 -14.95
N LEU A 135 2.77 4.18 -15.28
CA LEU A 135 1.81 3.12 -15.57
C LEU A 135 2.30 2.22 -16.71
N LEU A 136 2.69 2.80 -17.84
CA LEU A 136 3.15 2.04 -19.01
C LEU A 136 4.44 1.26 -18.72
N ARG A 137 5.37 1.86 -17.95
CA ARG A 137 6.66 1.26 -17.65
C ARG A 137 6.57 0.20 -16.54
N TRP A 138 5.86 0.49 -15.46
CA TRP A 138 5.91 -0.29 -14.22
C TRP A 138 4.58 -0.95 -13.83
N GLY A 139 3.53 -0.75 -14.60
CA GLY A 139 2.20 -1.33 -14.35
C GLY A 139 1.35 -0.58 -13.33
N TYR A 140 1.90 0.50 -12.74
CA TYR A 140 1.18 1.35 -11.79
C TYR A 140 1.70 2.79 -11.85
N HIS A 141 0.81 3.75 -11.66
CA HIS A 141 1.13 5.16 -11.86
C HIS A 141 1.82 5.82 -10.67
N HIS A 142 1.47 5.45 -9.44
CA HIS A 142 2.05 6.01 -8.22
C HIS A 142 3.22 5.15 -7.71
N VAL A 143 4.32 5.17 -8.45
CA VAL A 143 5.60 4.49 -8.10
C VAL A 143 6.76 5.46 -8.19
N LEU A 144 7.87 5.11 -7.58
CA LEU A 144 9.12 5.87 -7.60
C LEU A 144 8.90 7.32 -7.11
N ASP A 145 9.16 8.32 -7.94
CA ASP A 145 9.03 9.74 -7.58
C ASP A 145 7.59 10.14 -7.20
N LEU A 146 6.60 9.35 -7.62
CA LEU A 146 5.18 9.54 -7.28
C LEU A 146 4.72 8.62 -6.13
N PHE A 147 5.61 7.78 -5.61
CA PHE A 147 5.29 6.90 -4.49
C PHE A 147 4.96 7.70 -3.23
N ARG A 148 3.96 7.25 -2.49
CA ARG A 148 3.58 7.78 -1.18
C ARG A 148 3.25 6.61 -0.26
N PHE A 149 4.05 6.42 0.77
CA PHE A 149 3.74 5.38 1.76
C PHE A 149 2.44 5.70 2.48
N HIS A 150 1.52 4.76 2.47
CA HIS A 150 0.26 4.86 3.21
C HIS A 150 -0.30 3.47 3.53
N ILE A 151 -1.02 3.39 4.66
CA ILE A 151 -1.80 2.22 5.06
C ILE A 151 -3.27 2.63 4.97
N THR A 152 -3.97 2.16 3.97
CA THR A 152 -5.37 2.53 3.70
C THR A 152 -6.30 1.96 4.77
N LEU A 153 -7.15 2.81 5.34
CA LEU A 153 -8.12 2.44 6.38
C LEU A 153 -9.55 2.44 5.87
N THR A 154 -9.87 3.33 4.91
CA THR A 154 -11.22 3.43 4.36
C THR A 154 -11.21 3.39 2.83
N GLY A 155 -12.32 2.99 2.24
CA GLY A 155 -12.65 3.34 0.86
C GLY A 155 -13.01 4.82 0.74
N PRO A 156 -13.56 5.23 -0.43
CA PRO A 156 -13.98 6.60 -0.65
C PRO A 156 -14.96 7.09 0.43
N LEU A 157 -14.68 8.28 0.98
CA LEU A 157 -15.47 8.90 2.04
C LEU A 157 -16.52 9.81 1.43
N PRO A 158 -17.80 9.69 1.83
CA PRO A 158 -18.80 10.72 1.55
C PRO A 158 -18.35 12.05 2.20
N PRO A 159 -18.33 13.17 1.47
CA PRO A 159 -17.82 14.45 1.98
C PRO A 159 -18.49 14.89 3.29
N GLU A 160 -19.80 14.67 3.40
CA GLU A 160 -20.62 15.01 4.57
C GLU A 160 -20.33 14.16 5.82
N ARG A 161 -19.72 12.98 5.65
CA ARG A 161 -19.34 12.07 6.74
C ARG A 161 -17.85 12.11 7.05
N ALA A 162 -17.05 12.74 6.22
CA ALA A 162 -15.60 12.67 6.30
C ALA A 162 -15.06 13.15 7.65
N ALA A 163 -15.54 14.29 8.16
CA ALA A 163 -15.09 14.83 9.45
C ALA A 163 -15.47 13.94 10.64
N GLN A 164 -16.68 13.37 10.63
CA GLN A 164 -17.16 12.44 11.67
C GLN A 164 -16.30 11.17 11.70
N VAL A 165 -16.06 10.55 10.54
CA VAL A 165 -15.29 9.31 10.45
C VAL A 165 -13.82 9.55 10.81
N GLU A 166 -13.25 10.69 10.39
CA GLU A 166 -11.88 11.08 10.73
C GLU A 166 -11.70 11.27 12.24
N ALA A 167 -12.64 11.97 12.90
CA ALA A 167 -12.61 12.16 14.36
C ALA A 167 -12.70 10.81 15.10
N ALA A 168 -13.61 9.95 14.72
CA ALA A 168 -13.78 8.62 15.31
C ALA A 168 -12.55 7.74 15.13
N LEU A 169 -11.93 7.77 13.94
CA LEU A 169 -10.69 7.03 13.67
C LEU A 169 -9.49 7.60 14.43
N ASN A 170 -9.36 8.92 14.58
CA ASN A 170 -8.32 9.51 15.42
C ASN A 170 -8.41 8.99 16.85
N GLN A 171 -9.61 8.96 17.43
CA GLN A 171 -9.82 8.41 18.76
C GLN A 171 -9.53 6.91 18.84
N TYR A 172 -10.02 6.13 17.88
CA TYR A 172 -9.82 4.67 17.85
C TYR A 172 -8.35 4.28 17.69
N LEU A 173 -7.58 5.08 16.93
CA LEU A 173 -6.18 4.84 16.62
C LEU A 173 -5.20 5.55 17.57
N GLU A 174 -5.70 6.23 18.60
CA GLU A 174 -4.84 6.88 19.60
C GLU A 174 -3.68 5.99 20.10
N PRO A 175 -3.87 4.67 20.33
CA PRO A 175 -2.78 3.79 20.74
C PRO A 175 -1.68 3.59 19.69
N VAL A 176 -1.93 3.93 18.43
CA VAL A 176 -1.03 3.71 17.27
C VAL A 176 -0.49 5.04 16.72
N ILE A 177 -1.31 6.09 16.75
CA ILE A 177 -0.92 7.42 16.28
C ILE A 177 0.23 7.95 17.16
N ASP A 178 1.11 8.74 16.54
CA ASP A 178 2.31 9.30 17.16
C ASP A 178 3.35 8.26 17.61
N LYS A 179 3.20 7.02 17.16
CA LYS A 179 4.21 5.97 17.33
C LYS A 179 4.86 5.62 16.00
N PRO A 180 6.17 5.33 15.98
CA PRO A 180 6.84 4.83 14.80
C PRO A 180 6.37 3.42 14.47
N LEU A 181 6.37 3.07 13.17
CA LEU A 181 6.15 1.72 12.69
C LEU A 181 7.49 1.03 12.43
N ALA A 182 7.66 -0.18 12.93
CA ALA A 182 8.82 -0.99 12.60
C ALA A 182 8.70 -1.54 11.17
N MET A 183 9.63 -1.15 10.32
CA MET A 183 9.80 -1.71 8.99
C MET A 183 10.82 -2.84 9.08
N ASP A 184 10.33 -4.05 9.27
CA ASP A 184 11.13 -5.25 9.55
C ASP A 184 10.96 -6.35 8.50
N SER A 185 10.01 -6.20 7.59
CA SER A 185 9.71 -7.26 6.63
C SER A 185 9.00 -6.74 5.37
N VAL A 186 9.20 -7.48 4.27
CA VAL A 186 8.41 -7.39 3.04
C VAL A 186 7.50 -8.61 2.97
N CYS A 187 6.25 -8.39 2.55
CA CYS A 187 5.25 -9.44 2.47
C CYS A 187 4.79 -9.69 1.03
N LEU A 188 4.73 -10.94 0.64
CA LEU A 188 4.13 -11.36 -0.62
C LEU A 188 2.68 -11.76 -0.38
N PHE A 189 1.77 -11.06 -1.04
CA PHE A 189 0.35 -11.38 -1.06
C PHE A 189 -0.02 -12.00 -2.41
N CYS A 190 -0.95 -12.95 -2.40
CA CYS A 190 -1.49 -13.59 -3.58
C CYS A 190 -3.01 -13.53 -3.60
N GLN A 191 -3.56 -13.38 -4.79
CA GLN A 191 -4.98 -13.49 -5.09
C GLN A 191 -5.13 -14.50 -6.22
N THR A 192 -5.85 -15.59 -5.96
CA THR A 192 -6.05 -16.66 -6.96
C THR A 192 -7.22 -16.39 -7.90
N ASP A 193 -8.14 -15.55 -7.48
CA ASP A 193 -9.28 -15.09 -8.25
C ASP A 193 -9.57 -13.62 -7.86
N ARG A 194 -9.88 -12.77 -8.85
CA ARG A 194 -10.15 -11.33 -8.64
C ARG A 194 -11.33 -11.06 -7.68
N ALA A 195 -12.24 -12.01 -7.51
CA ALA A 195 -13.35 -11.91 -6.56
C ALA A 195 -12.95 -12.25 -5.11
N LEU A 196 -11.82 -12.92 -4.90
CA LEU A 196 -11.34 -13.33 -3.59
C LEU A 196 -10.42 -12.27 -2.97
N PRO A 197 -10.33 -12.18 -1.63
CA PRO A 197 -9.38 -11.29 -0.98
C PRO A 197 -7.93 -11.75 -1.19
N PHE A 198 -7.01 -10.80 -1.15
CA PHE A 198 -5.59 -11.09 -1.11
C PHE A 198 -5.22 -11.82 0.18
N ARG A 199 -4.32 -12.79 0.07
CA ARG A 199 -3.82 -13.58 1.19
C ARG A 199 -2.31 -13.43 1.30
N LEU A 200 -1.83 -13.21 2.51
CA LEU A 200 -0.41 -13.27 2.82
C LEU A 200 0.10 -14.69 2.58
N THR A 201 1.07 -14.84 1.69
CA THR A 201 1.68 -16.15 1.39
C THR A 201 3.07 -16.32 2.00
N THR A 202 3.85 -15.24 2.02
CA THR A 202 5.22 -15.30 2.54
C THR A 202 5.62 -13.94 3.12
N ARG A 203 6.35 -13.98 4.22
CA ARG A 203 6.99 -12.83 4.86
C ARG A 203 8.51 -13.01 4.77
N PHE A 204 9.20 -11.99 4.29
CA PHE A 204 10.66 -11.94 4.17
C PHE A 204 11.18 -10.89 5.14
N ALA A 205 11.97 -11.30 6.12
CA ALA A 205 12.58 -10.37 7.06
C ALA A 205 13.61 -9.47 6.34
N LEU A 206 13.60 -8.19 6.68
CA LEU A 206 14.70 -7.28 6.33
C LEU A 206 15.96 -7.67 7.10
N ALA A 207 17.12 -7.24 6.59
CA ALA A 207 18.37 -7.43 7.32
C ALA A 207 18.27 -6.72 8.68
N ARG A 208 18.76 -7.39 9.73
CA ARG A 208 18.82 -6.76 11.06
C ARG A 208 19.86 -5.64 11.01
N THR A 209 19.50 -4.47 11.51
CA THR A 209 20.51 -3.47 11.87
C THR A 209 21.42 -4.13 12.91
N GLY A 210 22.69 -4.37 12.53
CA GLY A 210 23.67 -4.89 13.48
C GLY A 210 23.76 -3.93 14.67
N ASN A 211 23.67 -4.45 15.87
CA ASN A 211 24.17 -3.71 17.03
C ASN A 211 25.68 -3.53 16.79
N ALA A 212 26.09 -2.31 16.40
CA ALA A 212 27.47 -1.91 16.51
C ALA A 212 27.79 -1.59 17.95
#